data_3d942ed17c7df322c9e14953e6b7d9f6
#
_entry.id   3d942ed17c7df322c9e14953e6b7d9f6
#
_cell.length_a   1.000
_cell.length_b   1.000
_cell.length_c   1.000
_cell.angle_alpha   90.00
_cell.angle_beta   90.00
_cell.angle_gamma   90.00
#
_symmetry.space_group_name_H-M   'P 1'
#
loop_
_entity.id
_entity.type
_entity.pdbx_description
1 polymer ?
#
loop_
_entity_poly.entity_id
_entity_poly.type
_entity_poly.pdbx_seq_one_letter_code
_entity_poly.pdbx_strand_id
1 'polypeptide(L)'
;MASVPLQTSKWAWPRAARAWLDARLEAERDQVGLWLPVAMGGGISLWFLLPGPMLWAGSLALLLAAALALWLGSGDARGGRAVAGGLLAAAAGMALVWGHSQLAAAPVVARPVTTSLSGIIVRTEPMPARQATRLTIAPMGRSDLPPRLRLTLADRDHPGARLVPGQGIGLRARLMPPPGPSLPGGYDFAQRAWFDRIG
;
A
#
# COMPACT_ATOMS: atom_id res chain seq x y z
N MET A 1 -56.24 3.59 -32.63
CA MET A 1 -55.00 4.05 -31.99
C MET A 1 -54.33 2.82 -31.40
N ALA A 2 -53.29 2.31 -32.06
CA ALA A 2 -52.54 1.13 -31.63
C ALA A 2 -51.42 1.59 -30.71
N SER A 3 -51.42 1.14 -29.46
CA SER A 3 -50.36 1.38 -28.49
C SER A 3 -49.13 0.50 -28.84
N VAL A 4 -48.05 1.15 -29.23
CA VAL A 4 -46.76 0.49 -29.43
C VAL A 4 -46.18 0.20 -28.05
N PRO A 5 -45.85 -1.08 -27.71
CA PRO A 5 -45.24 -1.39 -26.45
C PRO A 5 -43.76 -0.90 -26.50
N LEU A 6 -43.37 -0.06 -25.54
CA LEU A 6 -41.98 0.31 -25.29
C LEU A 6 -41.18 -0.95 -24.88
N GLN A 7 -40.45 -1.52 -25.84
CA GLN A 7 -39.45 -2.52 -25.55
C GLN A 7 -38.36 -1.88 -24.71
N THR A 8 -38.38 -2.11 -23.41
CA THR A 8 -37.24 -1.85 -22.53
C THR A 8 -36.14 -2.81 -22.96
N SER A 9 -35.16 -2.30 -23.71
CA SER A 9 -33.93 -2.99 -24.03
C SER A 9 -33.18 -3.22 -22.73
N LYS A 10 -33.44 -4.39 -22.11
CA LYS A 10 -32.53 -4.90 -21.09
C LYS A 10 -31.24 -5.25 -21.83
N TRP A 11 -30.15 -4.66 -21.43
CA TRP A 11 -28.79 -5.00 -21.88
C TRP A 11 -28.56 -6.49 -21.57
N ALA A 12 -29.01 -7.34 -22.45
CA ALA A 12 -28.78 -8.77 -22.38
C ALA A 12 -27.41 -9.03 -23.02
N TRP A 13 -26.42 -9.29 -22.20
CA TRP A 13 -25.26 -10.05 -22.66
C TRP A 13 -25.77 -11.23 -23.48
N PRO A 14 -25.16 -11.51 -24.66
CA PRO A 14 -25.59 -12.63 -25.46
C PRO A 14 -25.73 -13.85 -24.55
N ARG A 15 -26.89 -14.48 -24.55
CA ARG A 15 -27.14 -15.68 -23.72
C ARG A 15 -26.05 -16.74 -23.86
N ALA A 16 -25.42 -16.80 -25.04
CA ALA A 16 -24.28 -17.65 -25.33
C ALA A 16 -23.03 -17.31 -24.49
N ALA A 17 -22.73 -16.03 -24.23
CA ALA A 17 -21.58 -15.64 -23.42
C ALA A 17 -21.77 -15.98 -21.92
N ARG A 18 -22.98 -15.86 -21.43
CA ARG A 18 -23.33 -16.30 -20.06
C ARG A 18 -23.24 -17.80 -19.93
N ALA A 19 -23.82 -18.57 -20.85
CA ALA A 19 -23.77 -20.03 -20.82
C ALA A 19 -22.33 -20.54 -20.96
N TRP A 20 -21.50 -19.90 -21.75
CA TRP A 20 -20.09 -20.24 -21.88
C TRP A 20 -19.31 -19.97 -20.58
N LEU A 21 -19.53 -18.81 -19.95
CA LEU A 21 -18.93 -18.47 -18.65
C LEU A 21 -19.37 -19.44 -17.55
N ASP A 22 -20.66 -19.75 -17.48
CA ASP A 22 -21.19 -20.68 -16.48
C ASP A 22 -20.62 -22.08 -16.69
N ALA A 23 -20.49 -22.56 -17.94
CA ALA A 23 -19.86 -23.84 -18.25
C ALA A 23 -18.37 -23.89 -17.88
N ARG A 24 -17.63 -22.80 -18.13
CA ARG A 24 -16.22 -22.70 -17.73
C ARG A 24 -16.05 -22.67 -16.22
N LEU A 25 -16.86 -21.89 -15.52
CA LEU A 25 -16.82 -21.81 -14.05
C LEU A 25 -17.26 -23.12 -13.37
N GLU A 26 -18.14 -23.90 -14.03
CA GLU A 26 -18.50 -25.25 -13.55
C GLU A 26 -17.35 -26.23 -13.75
N ALA A 27 -16.65 -26.17 -14.88
CA ALA A 27 -15.49 -27.03 -15.17
C ALA A 27 -14.29 -26.73 -14.24
N GLU A 28 -14.13 -25.47 -13.83
CA GLU A 28 -13.02 -24.98 -12.98
C GLU A 28 -13.48 -24.72 -11.54
N ARG A 29 -14.57 -25.30 -11.10
CA ARG A 29 -15.21 -25.06 -9.81
C ARG A 29 -14.25 -25.14 -8.63
N ASP A 30 -13.35 -26.11 -8.65
CA ASP A 30 -12.39 -26.35 -7.57
C ASP A 30 -11.22 -25.33 -7.60
N GLN A 31 -11.07 -24.60 -8.71
CA GLN A 31 -9.98 -23.62 -8.90
C GLN A 31 -10.42 -22.18 -8.65
N VAL A 32 -11.72 -21.88 -8.56
CA VAL A 32 -12.23 -20.52 -8.33
C VAL A 32 -11.64 -19.90 -7.07
N GLY A 33 -11.42 -20.69 -6.02
CA GLY A 33 -10.77 -20.25 -4.79
C GLY A 33 -9.33 -19.77 -4.99
N LEU A 34 -8.61 -20.29 -5.99
CA LEU A 34 -7.23 -19.88 -6.29
C LEU A 34 -7.14 -18.47 -6.89
N TRP A 35 -8.24 -17.96 -7.44
CA TRP A 35 -8.30 -16.59 -7.98
C TRP A 35 -8.51 -15.52 -6.92
N LEU A 36 -8.94 -15.88 -5.70
CA LEU A 36 -9.12 -14.93 -4.60
C LEU A 36 -7.82 -14.20 -4.23
N PRO A 37 -6.66 -14.87 -4.04
CA PRO A 37 -5.40 -14.19 -3.80
C PRO A 37 -4.98 -13.29 -4.97
N VAL A 38 -5.26 -13.69 -6.22
CA VAL A 38 -4.95 -12.90 -7.41
C VAL A 38 -5.79 -11.63 -7.43
N ALA A 39 -7.10 -11.74 -7.18
CA ALA A 39 -8.00 -10.60 -7.09
C ALA A 39 -7.59 -9.65 -5.95
N MET A 40 -7.24 -10.21 -4.79
CA MET A 40 -6.75 -9.43 -3.65
C MET A 40 -5.45 -8.69 -3.99
N GLY A 41 -4.50 -9.36 -4.66
CA GLY A 41 -3.27 -8.75 -5.18
C GLY A 41 -3.56 -7.64 -6.18
N GLY A 42 -4.56 -7.81 -7.04
CA GLY A 42 -5.06 -6.76 -7.94
C GLY A 42 -5.54 -5.52 -7.20
N GLY A 43 -6.28 -5.70 -6.11
CA GLY A 43 -6.73 -4.60 -5.25
C GLY A 43 -5.57 -3.85 -4.57
N ILE A 44 -4.57 -4.60 -4.07
CA ILE A 44 -3.35 -4.03 -3.53
C ILE A 44 -2.61 -3.21 -4.61
N SER A 45 -2.43 -3.77 -5.80
CA SER A 45 -1.78 -3.10 -6.92
C SER A 45 -2.51 -1.83 -7.33
N LEU A 46 -3.84 -1.85 -7.34
CA LEU A 46 -4.67 -0.70 -7.66
C LEU A 46 -4.42 0.46 -6.69
N TRP A 47 -4.25 0.17 -5.39
CA TRP A 47 -3.92 1.21 -4.41
C TRP A 47 -2.59 1.90 -4.72
N PHE A 48 -1.55 1.15 -5.13
CA PHE A 48 -0.25 1.73 -5.49
C PHE A 48 -0.28 2.52 -6.81
N LEU A 49 -1.16 2.17 -7.74
CA LEU A 49 -1.29 2.85 -9.04
C LEU A 49 -2.05 4.17 -8.93
N LEU A 50 -2.94 4.30 -7.96
CA LEU A 50 -3.79 5.48 -7.84
C LEU A 50 -3.14 6.55 -6.95
N PRO A 51 -3.01 7.79 -7.44
CA PRO A 51 -2.48 8.88 -6.64
C PRO A 51 -3.57 9.51 -5.75
N GLY A 52 -3.52 9.25 -4.45
CA GLY A 52 -4.25 10.02 -3.46
C GLY A 52 -5.55 9.42 -2.93
N PRO A 53 -5.98 9.88 -1.77
CA PRO A 53 -7.05 9.26 -0.98
C PRO A 53 -8.44 9.35 -1.63
N MET A 54 -8.72 10.38 -2.43
CA MET A 54 -10.00 10.50 -3.12
C MET A 54 -10.19 9.38 -4.16
N LEU A 55 -9.13 9.06 -4.92
CA LEU A 55 -9.19 7.98 -5.91
C LEU A 55 -9.23 6.61 -5.25
N TRP A 56 -8.57 6.43 -4.10
CA TRP A 56 -8.68 5.20 -3.31
C TRP A 56 -10.10 4.98 -2.80
N ALA A 57 -10.71 6.01 -2.21
CA ALA A 57 -12.09 5.92 -1.74
C ALA A 57 -13.09 5.67 -2.89
N GLY A 58 -12.92 6.37 -4.01
CA GLY A 58 -13.76 6.22 -5.19
C GLY A 58 -13.67 4.82 -5.81
N SER A 59 -12.45 4.28 -5.97
CA SER A 59 -12.26 2.93 -6.52
C SER A 59 -12.75 1.85 -5.56
N LEU A 60 -12.56 2.01 -4.26
CA LEU A 60 -13.10 1.09 -3.26
C LEU A 60 -14.64 1.08 -3.30
N ALA A 61 -15.26 2.27 -3.34
CA ALA A 61 -16.72 2.38 -3.46
C ALA A 61 -17.23 1.75 -4.76
N LEU A 62 -16.53 1.94 -5.89
CA LEU A 62 -16.87 1.32 -7.16
C LEU A 62 -16.79 -0.20 -7.12
N LEU A 63 -15.71 -0.77 -6.55
CA LEU A 63 -15.55 -2.21 -6.40
C LEU A 63 -16.68 -2.81 -5.55
N LEU A 64 -17.02 -2.16 -4.44
CA LEU A 64 -18.11 -2.61 -3.56
C LEU A 64 -19.49 -2.48 -4.23
N ALA A 65 -19.75 -1.37 -4.92
CA ALA A 65 -21.01 -1.16 -5.64
C ALA A 65 -21.17 -2.17 -6.79
N ALA A 66 -20.11 -2.44 -7.55
CA ALA A 66 -20.12 -3.45 -8.62
C ALA A 66 -20.35 -4.86 -8.07
N ALA A 67 -19.67 -5.20 -6.96
CA ALA A 67 -19.86 -6.49 -6.28
C ALA A 67 -21.31 -6.66 -5.81
N LEU A 68 -21.88 -5.63 -5.19
CA LEU A 68 -23.26 -5.64 -4.71
C LEU A 68 -24.25 -5.73 -5.88
N ALA A 69 -24.06 -4.96 -6.94
CA ALA A 69 -24.92 -5.01 -8.13
C ALA A 69 -24.91 -6.38 -8.79
N LEU A 70 -23.73 -7.00 -8.91
CA LEU A 70 -23.60 -8.36 -9.42
C LEU A 70 -24.25 -9.38 -8.47
N TRP A 71 -24.05 -9.23 -7.19
CA TRP A 71 -24.66 -10.12 -6.20
C TRP A 71 -26.18 -10.11 -6.26
N LEU A 72 -26.79 -8.91 -6.30
CA LEU A 72 -28.24 -8.73 -6.38
C LEU A 72 -28.82 -9.12 -7.77
N GLY A 73 -28.07 -8.81 -8.83
CA GLY A 73 -28.52 -9.05 -10.21
C GLY A 73 -28.31 -10.47 -10.73
N SER A 74 -27.45 -11.24 -10.08
CA SER A 74 -27.08 -12.59 -10.56
C SER A 74 -28.13 -13.66 -10.24
N GLY A 75 -29.04 -13.41 -9.30
CA GLY A 75 -29.95 -14.44 -8.82
C GLY A 75 -29.18 -15.68 -8.37
N ASP A 76 -29.54 -16.84 -8.97
CA ASP A 76 -28.84 -18.11 -8.70
C ASP A 76 -27.64 -18.40 -9.62
N ALA A 77 -27.31 -17.45 -10.53
CA ALA A 77 -26.19 -17.61 -11.44
C ALA A 77 -24.84 -17.59 -10.68
N ARG A 78 -24.16 -18.72 -10.67
CA ARG A 78 -22.88 -18.94 -9.95
C ARG A 78 -21.77 -18.03 -10.47
N GLY A 79 -21.73 -17.78 -11.79
CA GLY A 79 -20.72 -16.91 -12.40
C GLY A 79 -20.74 -15.49 -11.86
N GLY A 80 -21.92 -14.90 -11.70
CA GLY A 80 -22.07 -13.58 -11.12
C GLY A 80 -21.59 -13.51 -9.66
N ARG A 81 -21.89 -14.54 -8.87
CA ARG A 81 -21.42 -14.64 -7.47
C ARG A 81 -19.90 -14.81 -7.38
N ALA A 82 -19.29 -15.60 -8.29
CA ALA A 82 -17.84 -15.76 -8.34
C ALA A 82 -17.13 -14.44 -8.67
N VAL A 83 -17.63 -13.69 -9.67
CA VAL A 83 -17.10 -12.37 -10.00
C VAL A 83 -17.30 -11.38 -8.86
N ALA A 84 -18.47 -11.37 -8.22
CA ALA A 84 -18.73 -10.54 -7.04
C ALA A 84 -17.75 -10.87 -5.90
N GLY A 85 -17.46 -12.15 -5.66
CA GLY A 85 -16.44 -12.59 -4.71
C GLY A 85 -15.04 -12.07 -5.05
N GLY A 86 -14.64 -12.12 -6.31
CA GLY A 86 -13.38 -11.54 -6.80
C GLY A 86 -13.29 -10.03 -6.57
N LEU A 87 -14.36 -9.29 -6.85
CA LEU A 87 -14.42 -7.84 -6.59
C LEU A 87 -14.33 -7.52 -5.09
N LEU A 88 -14.99 -8.32 -4.25
CA LEU A 88 -14.87 -8.19 -2.80
C LEU A 88 -13.46 -8.49 -2.31
N ALA A 89 -12.80 -9.51 -2.86
CA ALA A 89 -11.41 -9.81 -2.54
C ALA A 89 -10.48 -8.67 -2.96
N ALA A 90 -10.68 -8.07 -4.14
CA ALA A 90 -9.94 -6.88 -4.57
C ALA A 90 -10.20 -5.68 -3.64
N ALA A 91 -11.45 -5.43 -3.28
CA ALA A 91 -11.81 -4.39 -2.32
C ALA A 91 -11.14 -4.61 -0.95
N ALA A 92 -11.12 -5.87 -0.47
CA ALA A 92 -10.46 -6.25 0.77
C ALA A 92 -8.94 -6.02 0.70
N GLY A 93 -8.28 -6.42 -0.41
CA GLY A 93 -6.85 -6.16 -0.63
C GLY A 93 -6.51 -4.68 -0.59
N MET A 94 -7.30 -3.86 -1.28
CA MET A 94 -7.14 -2.41 -1.28
C MET A 94 -7.37 -1.79 0.11
N ALA A 95 -8.44 -2.18 0.80
CA ALA A 95 -8.76 -1.70 2.14
C ALA A 95 -7.67 -2.10 3.16
N LEU A 96 -7.12 -3.29 3.03
CA LEU A 96 -6.08 -3.81 3.91
C LEU A 96 -4.78 -3.00 3.79
N VAL A 97 -4.32 -2.74 2.55
CA VAL A 97 -3.10 -1.94 2.36
C VAL A 97 -3.33 -0.49 2.78
N TRP A 98 -4.51 0.07 2.50
CA TRP A 98 -4.86 1.42 2.96
C TRP A 98 -4.92 1.51 4.49
N GLY A 99 -5.60 0.58 5.15
CA GLY A 99 -5.61 0.50 6.61
C GLY A 99 -4.21 0.34 7.21
N HIS A 100 -3.40 -0.55 6.63
CA HIS A 100 -2.01 -0.73 7.06
C HIS A 100 -1.18 0.56 6.87
N SER A 101 -1.37 1.28 5.76
CA SER A 101 -0.68 2.55 5.53
C SER A 101 -1.04 3.61 6.58
N GLN A 102 -2.30 3.67 7.03
CA GLN A 102 -2.72 4.58 8.10
C GLN A 102 -2.12 4.20 9.45
N LEU A 103 -2.04 2.91 9.76
CA LEU A 103 -1.40 2.41 10.99
C LEU A 103 0.12 2.58 10.96
N ALA A 104 0.75 2.52 9.78
CA ALA A 104 2.16 2.78 9.59
C ALA A 104 2.51 4.27 9.59
N ALA A 105 1.49 5.14 9.42
CA ALA A 105 1.70 6.58 9.39
C ALA A 105 2.45 7.04 10.66
N ALA A 106 3.63 7.59 10.45
CA ALA A 106 4.47 8.17 11.48
C ALA A 106 4.64 9.67 11.21
N PRO A 107 4.86 10.50 12.22
CA PRO A 107 5.25 11.88 12.01
C PRO A 107 6.44 11.93 11.04
N VAL A 108 6.36 12.77 10.02
CA VAL A 108 7.46 12.98 9.06
C VAL A 108 7.98 14.40 9.28
N VAL A 109 9.30 14.54 9.26
CA VAL A 109 9.92 15.87 9.33
C VAL A 109 9.55 16.63 8.07
N ALA A 110 8.66 17.63 8.19
CA ALA A 110 8.14 18.38 7.04
C ALA A 110 9.16 19.34 6.40
N ARG A 111 10.16 19.77 7.17
CA ARG A 111 11.19 20.73 6.74
C ARG A 111 12.55 20.33 7.31
N PRO A 112 13.65 20.67 6.62
CA PRO A 112 14.98 20.43 7.19
C PRO A 112 15.14 21.13 8.53
N VAL A 113 15.46 20.38 9.57
CA VAL A 113 15.65 20.88 10.94
C VAL A 113 16.97 20.35 11.48
N THR A 114 17.80 21.25 12.03
CA THR A 114 18.99 20.86 12.76
C THR A 114 18.67 20.81 14.26
N THR A 115 18.75 19.65 14.85
CA THR A 115 18.42 19.45 16.26
C THR A 115 19.38 18.49 16.95
N SER A 116 19.54 18.67 18.26
CA SER A 116 20.19 17.66 19.11
C SER A 116 19.17 16.60 19.45
N LEU A 117 19.56 15.35 19.34
CA LEU A 117 18.71 14.21 19.61
C LEU A 117 19.50 13.14 20.37
N SER A 118 18.80 12.44 21.22
CA SER A 118 19.28 11.24 21.89
C SER A 118 18.41 10.05 21.51
N GLY A 119 18.97 8.88 21.41
CA GLY A 119 18.21 7.69 21.04
C GLY A 119 19.03 6.42 21.21
N ILE A 120 18.38 5.30 20.94
CA ILE A 120 19.00 3.97 20.96
C ILE A 120 19.30 3.54 19.53
N ILE A 121 20.50 3.04 19.28
CA ILE A 121 20.88 2.46 17.99
C ILE A 121 20.09 1.16 17.79
N VAL A 122 19.26 1.12 16.76
CA VAL A 122 18.49 -0.06 16.37
C VAL A 122 19.27 -0.92 15.38
N ARG A 123 19.98 -0.26 14.45
CA ARG A 123 20.74 -0.94 13.39
C ARG A 123 21.94 -0.11 12.97
N THR A 124 23.03 -0.80 12.67
CA THR A 124 24.29 -0.23 12.18
C THR A 124 24.63 -0.88 10.85
N GLU A 125 24.91 -0.08 9.83
CA GLU A 125 25.32 -0.54 8.49
C GLU A 125 26.60 0.21 8.09
N PRO A 126 27.77 -0.45 8.09
CA PRO A 126 29.00 0.18 7.61
C PRO A 126 28.92 0.41 6.10
N MET A 127 29.38 1.56 5.65
CA MET A 127 29.45 1.98 4.25
C MET A 127 30.93 2.29 3.86
N PRO A 128 31.77 1.27 3.66
CA PRO A 128 33.22 1.46 3.47
C PRO A 128 33.52 2.36 2.27
N ALA A 129 32.78 2.23 1.17
CA ALA A 129 32.96 3.04 -0.04
C ALA A 129 32.74 4.55 0.19
N ARG A 130 32.05 4.93 1.27
CA ARG A 130 31.75 6.33 1.63
C ARG A 130 32.49 6.78 2.89
N GLN A 131 33.32 5.92 3.48
CA GLN A 131 33.95 6.16 4.78
C GLN A 131 32.94 6.70 5.80
N ALA A 132 31.82 6.00 5.92
CA ALA A 132 30.70 6.38 6.75
C ALA A 132 29.96 5.17 7.29
N THR A 133 29.26 5.38 8.39
CA THR A 133 28.40 4.37 9.00
C THR A 133 26.97 4.89 9.00
N ARG A 134 26.05 4.09 8.46
CA ARG A 134 24.62 4.38 8.51
C ARG A 134 24.02 3.80 9.78
N LEU A 135 23.35 4.65 10.54
CA LEU A 135 22.69 4.28 11.78
C LEU A 135 21.17 4.43 11.60
N THR A 136 20.43 3.46 12.10
CA THR A 136 18.99 3.63 12.36
C THR A 136 18.84 3.75 13.87
N ILE A 137 18.30 4.86 14.35
CA ILE A 137 18.11 5.14 15.77
C ILE A 137 16.63 5.29 16.09
N ALA A 138 16.24 4.88 17.29
CA ALA A 138 14.95 5.19 17.89
C ALA A 138 15.14 6.40 18.82
N PRO A 139 14.59 7.58 18.47
CA PRO A 139 14.75 8.78 19.29
C PRO A 139 14.04 8.60 20.65
N MET A 140 14.63 9.14 21.71
CA MET A 140 14.08 9.12 23.06
C MET A 140 13.55 10.50 23.44
N GLY A 141 12.40 10.52 24.13
CA GLY A 141 11.84 11.74 24.70
C GLY A 141 11.28 12.76 23.68
N ARG A 142 11.08 12.37 22.42
CA ARG A 142 10.62 13.24 21.35
C ARG A 142 9.48 12.58 20.56
N SER A 143 8.23 12.94 20.90
CA SER A 143 7.03 12.46 20.21
C SER A 143 6.76 13.15 18.87
N ASP A 144 7.44 14.29 18.63
CA ASP A 144 7.36 15.06 17.39
C ASP A 144 8.25 14.50 16.27
N LEU A 145 9.11 13.53 16.58
CA LEU A 145 9.99 12.86 15.63
C LEU A 145 9.43 11.49 15.24
N PRO A 146 9.79 11.00 14.04
CA PRO A 146 9.47 9.64 13.63
C PRO A 146 10.01 8.62 14.62
N PRO A 147 9.36 7.45 14.77
CA PRO A 147 9.81 6.41 15.68
C PRO A 147 11.19 5.81 15.28
N ARG A 148 11.61 6.04 14.06
CA ARG A 148 12.95 5.68 13.57
C ARG A 148 13.51 6.78 12.71
N LEU A 149 14.78 7.09 12.94
CA LEU A 149 15.57 8.05 12.15
C LEU A 149 16.76 7.32 11.51
N ARG A 150 17.00 7.60 10.23
CA ARG A 150 18.15 7.07 9.52
C ARG A 150 19.18 8.19 9.35
N LEU A 151 20.35 7.99 9.95
CA LEU A 151 21.46 8.95 9.95
C LEU A 151 22.67 8.34 9.26
N THR A 152 23.44 9.18 8.59
CA THR A 152 24.76 8.79 8.07
C THR A 152 25.82 9.59 8.82
N LEU A 153 26.70 8.87 9.49
CA LEU A 153 27.78 9.43 10.30
C LEU A 153 29.08 9.14 9.60
N ALA A 154 29.89 10.17 9.33
CA ALA A 154 31.20 9.98 8.72
C ALA A 154 32.16 9.35 9.74
N ASP A 155 33.00 8.43 9.31
CA ASP A 155 33.92 7.70 10.21
C ASP A 155 34.88 8.62 10.96
N ARG A 156 35.21 9.78 10.35
CA ARG A 156 36.02 10.84 10.99
C ARG A 156 35.34 11.49 12.19
N ASP A 157 34.01 11.46 12.26
CA ASP A 157 33.23 12.10 13.33
C ASP A 157 33.09 11.21 14.56
N HIS A 158 33.50 9.93 14.45
CA HIS A 158 33.50 8.95 15.54
C HIS A 158 34.73 8.02 15.52
N PRO A 159 35.94 8.52 15.50
CA PRO A 159 37.13 7.71 15.36
C PRO A 159 37.24 6.68 16.48
N GLY A 160 37.27 5.37 16.09
CA GLY A 160 37.41 4.25 17.04
C GLY A 160 36.16 3.91 17.87
N ALA A 161 35.05 4.65 17.75
CA ALA A 161 33.85 4.34 18.50
C ALA A 161 33.17 3.09 17.92
N ARG A 162 32.86 2.11 18.77
CA ARG A 162 32.00 0.99 18.39
C ARG A 162 30.55 1.39 18.49
N LEU A 163 29.90 1.51 17.33
CA LEU A 163 28.47 1.80 17.23
C LEU A 163 27.71 0.47 17.13
N VAL A 164 27.17 -0.02 18.24
CA VAL A 164 26.48 -1.31 18.31
C VAL A 164 24.99 -1.13 18.59
N PRO A 165 24.12 -1.97 18.00
CA PRO A 165 22.71 -1.98 18.34
C PRO A 165 22.48 -2.13 19.86
N GLY A 166 21.49 -1.41 20.38
CA GLY A 166 21.18 -1.34 21.81
C GLY A 166 21.92 -0.24 22.59
N GLN A 167 22.93 0.38 22.00
CA GLN A 167 23.68 1.47 22.64
C GLN A 167 22.92 2.79 22.55
N GLY A 168 22.93 3.58 23.63
CA GLY A 168 22.47 4.95 23.63
C GLY A 168 23.47 5.88 22.93
N ILE A 169 22.95 6.78 22.11
CA ILE A 169 23.75 7.79 21.40
C ILE A 169 23.11 9.17 21.53
N GLY A 170 23.91 10.19 21.74
CA GLY A 170 23.52 11.59 21.67
C GLY A 170 24.32 12.28 20.57
N LEU A 171 23.63 12.97 19.67
CA LEU A 171 24.27 13.66 18.56
C LEU A 171 23.44 14.85 18.10
N ARG A 172 24.07 15.74 17.34
CA ARG A 172 23.42 16.82 16.63
C ARG A 172 23.36 16.47 15.16
N ALA A 173 22.16 16.42 14.59
CA ALA A 173 21.95 16.08 13.20
C ALA A 173 21.03 17.06 12.49
N ARG A 174 21.23 17.19 11.19
CA ARG A 174 20.28 17.83 10.28
C ARG A 174 19.36 16.77 9.75
N LEU A 175 18.11 16.81 10.18
CA LEU A 175 17.05 15.95 9.70
C LEU A 175 16.44 16.54 8.43
N MET A 176 16.23 15.72 7.45
CA MET A 176 15.58 16.09 6.18
C MET A 176 14.46 15.13 5.88
N PRO A 177 13.37 15.60 5.24
CA PRO A 177 12.32 14.68 4.80
C PRO A 177 12.91 13.64 3.83
N PRO A 178 12.36 12.41 3.82
CA PRO A 178 12.76 11.39 2.84
C PRO A 178 12.58 11.93 1.42
N PRO A 179 13.56 11.72 0.51
CA PRO A 179 13.47 12.20 -0.85
C PRO A 179 12.37 11.45 -1.61
N GLY A 180 11.52 12.20 -2.31
CA GLY A 180 10.57 11.64 -3.27
C GLY A 180 11.26 11.05 -4.50
N PRO A 181 10.47 10.50 -5.46
CA PRO A 181 11.02 9.95 -6.69
C PRO A 181 11.75 11.03 -7.50
N SER A 182 12.98 10.74 -7.93
CA SER A 182 13.80 11.67 -8.72
C SER A 182 13.35 11.82 -10.18
N LEU A 183 12.56 10.84 -10.68
CA LEU A 183 12.01 10.81 -12.04
C LEU A 183 10.54 10.36 -11.97
N PRO A 184 9.68 10.85 -12.89
CA PRO A 184 8.31 10.33 -13.02
C PRO A 184 8.32 8.81 -13.25
N GLY A 185 7.58 8.07 -12.41
CA GLY A 185 7.57 6.59 -12.43
C GLY A 185 8.82 5.93 -11.84
N GLY A 186 9.75 6.70 -11.27
CA GLY A 186 10.92 6.19 -10.56
C GLY A 186 10.58 5.60 -9.20
N TYR A 187 11.58 4.95 -8.59
CA TYR A 187 11.42 4.37 -7.27
C TYR A 187 11.19 5.45 -6.20
N ASP A 188 10.11 5.30 -5.44
CA ASP A 188 9.75 6.22 -4.37
C ASP A 188 10.36 5.78 -3.03
N PHE A 189 11.46 6.43 -2.66
CA PHE A 189 12.13 6.21 -1.38
C PHE A 189 11.29 6.70 -0.18
N ALA A 190 10.50 7.76 -0.37
CA ALA A 190 9.65 8.29 0.69
C ALA A 190 8.52 7.32 1.05
N GLN A 191 7.92 6.69 0.05
CA GLN A 191 6.90 5.66 0.26
C GLN A 191 7.45 4.46 1.02
N ARG A 192 8.65 3.98 0.68
CA ARG A 192 9.29 2.90 1.43
C ARG A 192 9.63 3.31 2.86
N ALA A 193 10.20 4.52 3.05
CA ALA A 193 10.50 5.04 4.38
C ALA A 193 9.24 5.13 5.26
N TRP A 194 8.10 5.51 4.65
CA TRP A 194 6.81 5.52 5.31
C TRP A 194 6.43 4.16 5.89
N PHE A 195 6.49 3.09 5.10
CA PHE A 195 6.17 1.74 5.57
C PHE A 195 7.18 1.22 6.60
N ASP A 196 8.46 1.63 6.49
CA ASP A 196 9.50 1.29 7.47
C ASP A 196 9.43 2.17 8.73
N ARG A 197 8.51 3.15 8.79
CA ARG A 197 8.38 4.17 9.85
C ARG A 197 9.66 4.97 10.07
N ILE A 198 10.37 5.28 8.99
CA ILE A 198 11.58 6.07 8.96
C ILE A 198 11.25 7.45 8.40
N GLY A 199 11.63 8.51 9.11
CA GLY A 199 11.48 9.89 8.68
C GLY A 199 12.80 10.62 8.59
#